data_74fc32c0f4189c451061d69033c0e107
#
_entry.id   74fc32c0f4189c451061d69033c0e107
#
_cell.length_a   1.000
_cell.length_b   1.000
_cell.length_c   1.000
_cell.angle_alpha   90.00
_cell.angle_beta   90.00
_cell.angle_gamma   90.00
#
_symmetry.space_group_name_H-M   'P 1'
#
loop_
_entity.id
_entity.type
_entity.pdbx_description
1 polymer ?
#
loop_
_entity_poly.entity_id
_entity_poly.type
_entity_poly.pdbx_seq_one_letter_code
_entity_poly.pdbx_strand_id
1 'polypeptide(L)'
;KNTSGDELENVTPGSEEYRGFLLDNVLHSPNEGDIHYNVYIPDAYDGTKEYALYVTLPGYQGLYFQGVGENIRTEDFGFEAQKYITDMIIVAPQLNDWGQTSADQTIELTQYFLTHYIINPSKVYINGYSGGGETLSLVLAKQPELYTAALMCSSQWDGAYEPVVEIKTPVYFVIGESDEYYGSEPFKKAYQQIHELYKEQGLSESEIDKLVVLDVKDKDYFEGTPVTYQHGGGYLFCRDKEIMGWLFNQ
;
A
#
# COMPACT_ATOMS: atom_id res chain seq x y z
N LYS A 1 5.36 29.65 -18.07
CA LYS A 1 6.00 29.19 -16.82
C LYS A 1 6.49 27.76 -17.06
N ASN A 2 7.81 27.61 -17.11
CA ASN A 2 8.46 26.31 -17.33
C ASN A 2 8.35 25.47 -16.05
N THR A 3 7.30 24.67 -15.95
CA THR A 3 7.17 23.63 -14.91
C THR A 3 7.94 22.36 -15.26
N SER A 4 8.34 22.19 -16.53
CA SER A 4 9.03 20.98 -16.99
C SER A 4 10.51 20.88 -16.57
N GLY A 5 11.15 22.00 -16.19
CA GLY A 5 12.54 21.98 -15.74
C GLY A 5 12.73 21.51 -14.31
N ASP A 6 11.84 21.93 -13.41
CA ASP A 6 11.89 21.56 -12.00
C ASP A 6 11.51 20.09 -11.76
N GLU A 7 10.62 19.54 -12.62
CA GLU A 7 10.22 18.13 -12.55
C GLU A 7 11.38 17.19 -12.92
N LEU A 8 12.18 17.57 -13.90
CA LEU A 8 13.33 16.78 -14.36
C LEU A 8 14.51 16.81 -13.36
N GLU A 9 14.60 17.84 -12.52
CA GLU A 9 15.66 17.94 -11.51
C GLU A 9 15.38 17.08 -10.28
N ASN A 10 14.10 16.75 -9.98
CA ASN A 10 13.71 16.02 -8.78
C ASN A 10 13.63 14.51 -8.97
N VAL A 11 13.51 14.05 -10.21
CA VAL A 11 13.39 12.59 -10.51
C VAL A 11 14.41 12.21 -11.58
N THR A 12 15.18 11.16 -11.28
CA THR A 12 15.97 10.47 -12.30
C THR A 12 15.14 9.27 -12.75
N PRO A 13 14.63 9.26 -14.00
CA PRO A 13 13.84 8.13 -14.49
C PRO A 13 14.73 6.89 -14.70
N GLY A 14 14.13 5.73 -14.50
CA GLY A 14 14.75 4.46 -14.87
C GLY A 14 14.77 4.25 -16.37
N SER A 15 15.42 3.17 -16.81
CA SER A 15 15.60 2.85 -18.23
C SER A 15 15.13 1.43 -18.62
N GLU A 16 14.80 0.61 -17.64
CA GLU A 16 14.34 -0.77 -17.86
C GLU A 16 12.84 -0.89 -17.60
N GLU A 17 12.19 -1.77 -18.34
CA GLU A 17 10.78 -2.06 -18.16
C GLU A 17 10.56 -3.53 -17.78
N TYR A 18 9.56 -3.76 -16.94
CA TYR A 18 9.09 -5.09 -16.58
C TYR A 18 7.57 -5.10 -16.54
N ARG A 19 6.92 -5.81 -17.44
CA ARG A 19 5.46 -5.96 -17.52
C ARG A 19 4.70 -4.63 -17.40
N GLY A 20 5.22 -3.60 -18.08
CA GLY A 20 4.62 -2.27 -18.09
C GLY A 20 5.12 -1.30 -17.02
N PHE A 21 5.88 -1.78 -16.03
CA PHE A 21 6.51 -0.92 -15.03
C PHE A 21 7.86 -0.40 -15.54
N LEU A 22 8.09 0.90 -15.40
CA LEU A 22 9.42 1.47 -15.53
C LEU A 22 10.16 1.28 -14.20
N LEU A 23 11.32 0.63 -14.26
CA LEU A 23 12.06 0.22 -13.07
C LEU A 23 13.09 1.25 -12.63
N ASP A 24 13.27 1.35 -11.32
CA ASP A 24 14.33 2.11 -10.65
C ASP A 24 14.33 3.59 -11.02
N ASN A 25 13.19 4.23 -10.84
CA ASN A 25 13.11 5.69 -10.80
C ASN A 25 13.58 6.17 -9.44
N VAL A 26 14.17 7.35 -9.37
CA VAL A 26 14.67 7.91 -8.11
C VAL A 26 14.07 9.29 -7.92
N LEU A 27 13.30 9.46 -6.85
CA LEU A 27 12.89 10.78 -6.39
C LEU A 27 13.97 11.31 -5.43
N HIS A 28 14.57 12.44 -5.81
CA HIS A 28 15.57 13.12 -4.97
C HIS A 28 14.85 14.09 -4.03
N SER A 29 14.56 13.62 -2.83
CA SER A 29 13.89 14.44 -1.82
C SER A 29 14.90 15.22 -1.00
N PRO A 30 14.74 16.55 -0.83
CA PRO A 30 15.62 17.33 0.03
C PRO A 30 15.62 16.90 1.50
N ASN A 31 14.50 16.33 1.97
CA ASN A 31 14.32 15.96 3.36
C ASN A 31 14.54 14.47 3.61
N GLU A 32 14.19 13.61 2.63
CA GLU A 32 14.13 12.16 2.81
C GLU A 32 15.16 11.39 1.97
N GLY A 33 16.05 12.10 1.27
CA GLY A 33 17.09 11.49 0.44
C GLY A 33 16.54 10.87 -0.83
N ASP A 34 17.27 9.92 -1.40
CA ASP A 34 16.90 9.25 -2.64
C ASP A 34 15.88 8.15 -2.37
N ILE A 35 14.75 8.23 -3.08
CA ILE A 35 13.64 7.28 -2.93
C ILE A 35 13.49 6.51 -4.24
N HIS A 36 13.81 5.22 -4.20
CA HIS A 36 13.71 4.33 -5.35
C HIS A 36 12.29 3.80 -5.50
N TYR A 37 11.78 3.77 -6.72
CA TYR A 37 10.44 3.24 -6.98
C TYR A 37 10.31 2.73 -8.42
N ASN A 38 9.40 1.78 -8.59
CA ASN A 38 8.96 1.33 -9.90
C ASN A 38 7.56 1.91 -10.15
N VAL A 39 7.26 2.26 -11.39
CA VAL A 39 5.99 2.93 -11.70
C VAL A 39 5.34 2.35 -12.95
N TYR A 40 4.04 2.12 -12.85
CA TYR A 40 3.18 1.80 -13.98
C TYR A 40 2.27 2.98 -14.29
N ILE A 41 2.43 3.54 -15.47
CA ILE A 41 1.58 4.61 -15.98
C ILE A 41 0.92 4.05 -17.25
N PRO A 42 -0.43 3.87 -17.26
CA PRO A 42 -1.11 3.40 -18.46
C PRO A 42 -0.81 4.27 -19.68
N ASP A 43 -0.66 3.66 -20.85
CA ASP A 43 -0.37 4.38 -22.10
C ASP A 43 -1.42 5.46 -22.42
N ALA A 44 -2.66 5.25 -21.99
CA ALA A 44 -3.74 6.20 -22.20
C ALA A 44 -3.63 7.46 -21.32
N TYR A 45 -2.78 7.47 -20.30
CA TYR A 45 -2.58 8.66 -19.48
C TYR A 45 -1.92 9.77 -20.28
N ASP A 46 -2.57 10.91 -20.39
CA ASP A 46 -2.06 12.08 -21.13
C ASP A 46 -2.13 13.38 -20.32
N GLY A 47 -2.48 13.29 -19.04
CA GLY A 47 -2.58 14.47 -18.16
C GLY A 47 -3.85 15.30 -18.34
N THR A 48 -4.87 14.81 -19.07
CA THR A 48 -6.12 15.55 -19.33
C THR A 48 -7.28 15.16 -18.43
N LYS A 49 -7.22 13.98 -17.79
CA LYS A 49 -8.24 13.54 -16.85
C LYS A 49 -7.62 12.94 -15.60
N GLU A 50 -8.40 12.90 -14.53
CA GLU A 50 -7.98 12.31 -13.26
C GLU A 50 -7.84 10.80 -13.34
N TYR A 51 -6.76 10.28 -12.75
CA TYR A 51 -6.50 8.86 -12.55
C TYR A 51 -6.52 8.53 -11.06
N ALA A 52 -6.79 7.28 -10.74
CA ALA A 52 -6.52 6.75 -9.40
C ALA A 52 -5.01 6.58 -9.20
N LEU A 53 -4.58 6.55 -7.95
CA LEU A 53 -3.21 6.25 -7.54
C LEU A 53 -3.23 5.04 -6.61
N TYR A 54 -2.36 4.08 -6.85
CA TYR A 54 -2.18 2.93 -5.97
C TYR A 54 -0.71 2.79 -5.60
N VAL A 55 -0.42 2.78 -4.30
CA VAL A 55 0.92 2.59 -3.74
C VAL A 55 0.98 1.21 -3.11
N THR A 56 1.94 0.37 -3.54
CA THR A 56 2.10 -0.99 -3.01
C THR A 56 3.46 -1.15 -2.34
N LEU A 57 3.45 -1.42 -1.03
CA LEU A 57 4.65 -1.53 -0.21
C LEU A 57 5.06 -3.00 -0.05
N PRO A 58 6.30 -3.35 -0.38
CA PRO A 58 6.75 -4.74 -0.42
C PRO A 58 7.17 -5.27 0.94
N GLY A 59 7.21 -6.60 1.05
CA GLY A 59 7.90 -7.29 2.14
C GLY A 59 9.41 -7.33 1.92
N TYR A 60 10.08 -8.11 2.76
CA TYR A 60 11.55 -8.25 2.78
C TYR A 60 12.16 -8.57 1.42
N GLN A 61 11.53 -9.48 0.65
CA GLN A 61 12.04 -9.90 -0.66
C GLN A 61 11.99 -8.80 -1.72
N GLY A 62 11.22 -7.75 -1.49
CA GLY A 62 11.09 -6.62 -2.40
C GLY A 62 11.84 -5.37 -1.99
N LEU A 63 12.64 -5.40 -0.92
CA LEU A 63 13.47 -4.27 -0.53
C LEU A 63 14.57 -4.00 -1.57
N TYR A 64 15.07 -2.78 -1.61
CA TYR A 64 15.99 -2.33 -2.66
C TYR A 64 17.26 -3.19 -2.75
N PHE A 65 17.80 -3.63 -1.60
CA PHE A 65 19.03 -4.43 -1.58
C PHE A 65 18.86 -5.82 -2.21
N GLN A 66 17.63 -6.31 -2.36
CA GLN A 66 17.36 -7.60 -3.03
C GLN A 66 17.54 -7.51 -4.55
N GLY A 67 17.53 -6.31 -5.10
CA GLY A 67 17.69 -6.09 -6.53
C GLY A 67 16.57 -5.23 -7.11
N VAL A 68 16.90 -4.51 -8.16
CA VAL A 68 15.95 -3.64 -8.87
C VAL A 68 14.78 -4.44 -9.42
N GLY A 69 13.57 -4.01 -9.10
CA GLY A 69 12.33 -4.64 -9.56
C GLY A 69 11.88 -5.86 -8.76
N GLU A 70 12.63 -6.28 -7.75
CA GLU A 70 12.27 -7.48 -6.97
C GLU A 70 10.92 -7.33 -6.25
N ASN A 71 10.53 -6.13 -5.87
CA ASN A 71 9.22 -5.89 -5.25
C ASN A 71 8.04 -6.28 -6.14
N ILE A 72 8.15 -6.07 -7.46
CA ILE A 72 7.10 -6.43 -8.40
C ILE A 72 7.31 -7.80 -9.04
N ARG A 73 8.49 -8.41 -8.89
CA ARG A 73 8.73 -9.80 -9.32
C ARG A 73 8.30 -10.81 -8.27
N THR A 74 8.35 -10.43 -7.00
CA THR A 74 8.03 -11.33 -5.88
C THR A 74 6.60 -11.16 -5.38
N GLU A 75 5.93 -10.05 -5.70
CA GLU A 75 4.55 -9.76 -5.27
C GLU A 75 3.74 -9.23 -6.46
N ASP A 76 2.54 -9.76 -6.63
CA ASP A 76 1.70 -9.47 -7.79
C ASP A 76 0.63 -8.40 -7.55
N PHE A 77 0.64 -7.72 -6.41
CA PHE A 77 -0.38 -6.69 -6.10
C PHE A 77 -0.51 -5.65 -7.21
N GLY A 78 0.63 -5.17 -7.73
CA GLY A 78 0.63 -4.15 -8.78
C GLY A 78 0.05 -4.63 -10.11
N PHE A 79 0.10 -5.93 -10.40
CA PHE A 79 -0.49 -6.50 -11.62
C PHE A 79 -1.96 -6.82 -11.43
N GLU A 80 -2.32 -7.46 -10.32
CA GLU A 80 -3.70 -7.82 -10.02
C GLU A 80 -4.61 -6.60 -9.85
N ALA A 81 -4.07 -5.51 -9.29
CA ALA A 81 -4.80 -4.26 -9.09
C ALA A 81 -5.34 -3.67 -10.41
N GLN A 82 -4.64 -3.88 -11.52
CA GLN A 82 -5.02 -3.36 -12.84
C GLN A 82 -6.37 -3.91 -13.33
N LYS A 83 -6.82 -5.02 -12.77
CA LYS A 83 -8.13 -5.62 -13.10
C LYS A 83 -9.31 -4.85 -12.50
N TYR A 84 -9.07 -3.96 -11.55
CA TYR A 84 -10.12 -3.25 -10.82
C TYR A 84 -10.36 -1.84 -11.33
N ILE A 85 -9.29 -1.12 -11.63
CA ILE A 85 -9.36 0.26 -12.12
C ILE A 85 -8.41 0.38 -13.31
N THR A 86 -8.95 0.69 -14.49
CA THR A 86 -8.15 0.86 -15.72
C THR A 86 -7.33 2.14 -15.68
N ASP A 87 -7.94 3.24 -15.24
CA ASP A 87 -7.31 4.55 -15.17
C ASP A 87 -6.63 4.72 -13.81
N MET A 88 -5.52 4.03 -13.63
CA MET A 88 -4.79 4.02 -12.36
C MET A 88 -3.28 3.99 -12.60
N ILE A 89 -2.58 4.90 -11.95
CA ILE A 89 -1.12 4.90 -11.84
C ILE A 89 -0.76 4.05 -10.62
N ILE A 90 0.24 3.18 -10.77
CA ILE A 90 0.67 2.28 -9.70
C ILE A 90 2.14 2.56 -9.37
N VAL A 91 2.41 2.86 -8.11
CA VAL A 91 3.75 3.16 -7.60
C VAL A 91 4.16 2.07 -6.63
N ALA A 92 5.27 1.42 -6.92
CA ALA A 92 5.83 0.36 -6.09
C ALA A 92 7.20 0.83 -5.56
N PRO A 93 7.24 1.42 -4.36
CA PRO A 93 8.51 1.85 -3.76
C PRO A 93 9.42 0.67 -3.48
N GLN A 94 10.72 0.85 -3.67
CA GLN A 94 11.73 -0.07 -3.20
C GLN A 94 12.51 0.59 -2.07
N LEU A 95 12.07 0.33 -0.85
CA LEU A 95 12.56 0.94 0.37
C LEU A 95 13.78 0.18 0.91
N ASN A 96 14.48 0.76 1.90
CA ASN A 96 15.65 0.14 2.50
C ASN A 96 15.29 -0.75 3.70
N ASP A 97 14.19 -0.43 4.37
CA ASP A 97 13.68 -1.14 5.54
C ASP A 97 12.16 -0.92 5.68
N TRP A 98 11.62 -1.11 6.86
CA TRP A 98 10.21 -0.89 7.20
C TRP A 98 10.03 0.01 8.44
N GLY A 99 10.98 0.89 8.70
CA GLY A 99 10.93 1.84 9.81
C GLY A 99 10.36 3.20 9.41
N GLN A 100 10.55 4.18 10.30
CA GLN A 100 10.00 5.53 10.11
C GLN A 100 10.56 6.23 8.88
N THR A 101 11.83 6.04 8.56
CA THR A 101 12.44 6.62 7.35
C THR A 101 11.70 6.14 6.10
N SER A 102 11.42 4.84 6.01
CA SER A 102 10.67 4.27 4.89
C SER A 102 9.22 4.79 4.83
N ALA A 103 8.60 5.00 5.99
CA ALA A 103 7.27 5.60 6.05
C ALA A 103 7.28 7.05 5.55
N ASP A 104 8.25 7.84 5.98
CA ASP A 104 8.39 9.23 5.54
C ASP A 104 8.69 9.33 4.04
N GLN A 105 9.51 8.43 3.52
CA GLN A 105 9.78 8.32 2.09
C GLN A 105 8.53 7.96 1.29
N THR A 106 7.71 7.04 1.80
CA THR A 106 6.43 6.66 1.18
C THR A 106 5.46 7.84 1.12
N ILE A 107 5.37 8.62 2.19
CA ILE A 107 4.54 9.83 2.25
C ILE A 107 5.02 10.85 1.21
N GLU A 108 6.32 11.11 1.18
CA GLU A 108 6.93 12.05 0.22
C GLU A 108 6.65 11.63 -1.21
N LEU A 109 6.80 10.35 -1.52
CA LEU A 109 6.54 9.80 -2.85
C LEU A 109 5.06 9.92 -3.23
N THR A 110 4.16 9.64 -2.30
CA THR A 110 2.72 9.82 -2.53
C THR A 110 2.38 11.29 -2.84
N GLN A 111 2.92 12.22 -2.05
CA GLN A 111 2.73 13.66 -2.26
C GLN A 111 3.29 14.12 -3.60
N TYR A 112 4.43 13.58 -4.02
CA TYR A 112 5.02 13.87 -5.33
C TYR A 112 4.04 13.52 -6.45
N PHE A 113 3.45 12.33 -6.43
CA PHE A 113 2.48 11.90 -7.45
C PHE A 113 1.21 12.75 -7.42
N LEU A 114 0.71 13.10 -6.24
CA LEU A 114 -0.46 13.96 -6.11
C LEU A 114 -0.22 15.37 -6.68
N THR A 115 1.01 15.86 -6.61
CA THR A 115 1.38 17.20 -7.08
C THR A 115 1.67 17.22 -8.59
N HIS A 116 2.32 16.19 -9.12
CA HIS A 116 2.88 16.18 -10.48
C HIS A 116 2.02 15.44 -11.51
N TYR A 117 1.06 14.65 -11.07
CA TYR A 117 0.14 13.89 -11.92
C TYR A 117 -1.29 14.33 -11.64
N ILE A 118 -2.18 14.10 -12.60
CA ILE A 118 -3.61 14.41 -12.43
C ILE A 118 -4.28 13.22 -11.73
N ILE A 119 -4.29 13.28 -10.41
CA ILE A 119 -4.83 12.22 -9.54
C ILE A 119 -6.11 12.72 -8.88
N ASN A 120 -7.13 11.85 -8.87
CA ASN A 120 -8.31 12.08 -8.06
C ASN A 120 -7.96 11.81 -6.59
N PRO A 121 -7.97 12.83 -5.71
CA PRO A 121 -7.58 12.66 -4.31
C PRO A 121 -8.52 11.74 -3.52
N SER A 122 -9.69 11.43 -4.06
CA SER A 122 -10.63 10.45 -3.49
C SER A 122 -10.39 9.01 -3.96
N LYS A 123 -9.35 8.79 -4.77
CA LYS A 123 -8.98 7.48 -5.30
C LYS A 123 -7.49 7.22 -5.14
N VAL A 124 -7.01 7.31 -3.91
CA VAL A 124 -5.61 7.05 -3.55
C VAL A 124 -5.58 5.86 -2.59
N TYR A 125 -5.10 4.74 -3.09
CA TYR A 125 -5.12 3.46 -2.38
C TYR A 125 -3.71 3.02 -2.03
N ILE A 126 -3.57 2.29 -0.94
CA ILE A 126 -2.28 1.79 -0.49
C ILE A 126 -2.42 0.40 0.14
N ASN A 127 -1.46 -0.48 -0.13
CA ASN A 127 -1.33 -1.71 0.64
C ASN A 127 0.10 -1.90 1.13
N GLY A 128 0.24 -2.75 2.14
CA GLY A 128 1.54 -3.21 2.62
C GLY A 128 1.48 -4.68 2.98
N TYR A 129 2.48 -5.42 2.54
CA TYR A 129 2.63 -6.85 2.83
C TYR A 129 3.85 -7.08 3.72
N SER A 130 3.67 -7.87 4.79
CA SER A 130 4.76 -8.21 5.72
C SER A 130 5.44 -6.94 6.26
N GLY A 131 6.76 -6.78 6.12
CA GLY A 131 7.44 -5.56 6.54
C GLY A 131 6.85 -4.28 5.93
N GLY A 132 6.32 -4.37 4.70
CA GLY A 132 5.60 -3.26 4.07
C GLY A 132 4.33 -2.86 4.82
N GLY A 133 3.69 -3.79 5.51
CA GLY A 133 2.57 -3.49 6.39
C GLY A 133 3.00 -2.73 7.64
N GLU A 134 4.15 -3.06 8.21
CA GLU A 134 4.72 -2.28 9.33
C GLU A 134 4.98 -0.82 8.89
N THR A 135 5.59 -0.64 7.71
CA THR A 135 5.77 0.70 7.13
C THR A 135 4.44 1.41 6.93
N LEU A 136 3.43 0.72 6.38
CA LEU A 136 2.10 1.28 6.16
C LEU A 136 1.47 1.76 7.47
N SER A 137 1.62 1.02 8.56
CA SER A 137 1.08 1.42 9.86
C SER A 137 1.66 2.76 10.33
N LEU A 138 2.93 3.00 10.07
CA LEU A 138 3.60 4.27 10.40
C LEU A 138 3.17 5.41 9.46
N VAL A 139 2.94 5.10 8.18
CA VAL A 139 2.38 6.05 7.21
C VAL A 139 1.00 6.53 7.67
N LEU A 140 0.13 5.58 8.03
CA LEU A 140 -1.24 5.89 8.47
C LEU A 140 -1.28 6.57 9.84
N ALA A 141 -0.29 6.33 10.69
CA ALA A 141 -0.17 7.04 11.96
C ALA A 141 0.24 8.51 11.78
N LYS A 142 0.84 8.86 10.63
CA LYS A 142 1.35 10.20 10.37
C LYS A 142 0.50 11.01 9.39
N GLN A 143 0.07 10.41 8.28
CA GLN A 143 -0.62 11.11 7.19
C GLN A 143 -1.79 10.27 6.62
N PRO A 144 -2.75 9.86 7.46
CA PRO A 144 -3.86 9.01 6.98
C PRO A 144 -4.75 9.72 5.96
N GLU A 145 -4.81 11.04 5.98
CA GLU A 145 -5.63 11.85 5.09
C GLU A 145 -5.21 11.79 3.62
N LEU A 146 -3.99 11.33 3.33
CA LEU A 146 -3.54 11.16 1.95
C LEU A 146 -4.24 10.00 1.24
N TYR A 147 -4.75 9.03 2.00
CA TYR A 147 -5.21 7.76 1.46
C TYR A 147 -6.71 7.58 1.63
N THR A 148 -7.35 7.11 0.55
CA THR A 148 -8.79 6.78 0.52
C THR A 148 -9.08 5.52 1.32
N ALA A 149 -8.17 4.53 1.25
CA ALA A 149 -8.27 3.27 1.97
C ALA A 149 -6.92 2.55 1.98
N ALA A 150 -6.75 1.66 2.94
CA ALA A 150 -5.54 0.89 3.13
C ALA A 150 -5.84 -0.59 3.34
N LEU A 151 -4.96 -1.44 2.79
CA LEU A 151 -4.99 -2.89 2.94
C LEU A 151 -3.71 -3.37 3.61
N MET A 152 -3.85 -3.94 4.81
CA MET A 152 -2.76 -4.47 5.62
C MET A 152 -2.73 -5.99 5.47
N CYS A 153 -1.62 -6.55 4.96
CA CYS A 153 -1.49 -7.98 4.68
C CYS A 153 -0.36 -8.60 5.49
N SER A 154 -0.67 -9.63 6.27
CA SER A 154 0.32 -10.52 6.93
C SER A 154 1.40 -9.74 7.68
N SER A 155 1.02 -8.85 8.61
CA SER A 155 1.93 -7.92 9.26
C SER A 155 1.51 -7.62 10.71
N GLN A 156 1.93 -6.47 11.20
CA GLN A 156 1.55 -5.91 12.50
C GLN A 156 1.45 -4.40 12.39
N TRP A 157 0.83 -3.78 13.38
CA TRP A 157 0.69 -2.33 13.47
C TRP A 157 1.68 -1.77 14.49
N ASP A 158 2.56 -0.87 14.07
CA ASP A 158 3.63 -0.30 14.90
C ASP A 158 3.37 1.16 15.31
N GLY A 159 2.40 1.82 14.69
CA GLY A 159 2.12 3.24 14.92
C GLY A 159 0.98 3.48 15.91
N ALA A 160 0.64 4.76 16.09
CA ALA A 160 -0.55 5.17 16.83
C ALA A 160 -1.82 4.86 16.03
N TYR A 161 -2.93 4.59 16.71
CA TYR A 161 -4.22 4.31 16.06
C TYR A 161 -5.07 5.57 15.88
N GLU A 162 -4.89 6.57 16.74
CA GLU A 162 -5.75 7.76 16.82
C GLU A 162 -5.84 8.53 15.50
N PRO A 163 -4.76 8.74 14.72
CA PRO A 163 -4.87 9.49 13.47
C PRO A 163 -5.81 8.85 12.44
N VAL A 164 -5.78 7.53 12.33
CA VAL A 164 -6.70 6.78 11.43
C VAL A 164 -8.16 6.99 11.86
N VAL A 165 -8.40 6.96 13.16
CA VAL A 165 -9.75 7.11 13.72
C VAL A 165 -10.26 8.55 13.56
N GLU A 166 -9.42 9.54 13.75
CA GLU A 166 -9.79 10.94 13.55
C GLU A 166 -10.19 11.24 12.10
N ILE A 167 -9.43 10.73 11.16
CA ILE A 167 -9.66 10.94 9.72
C ILE A 167 -10.71 9.98 9.16
N LYS A 168 -10.90 8.83 9.80
CA LYS A 168 -11.78 7.73 9.35
C LYS A 168 -11.29 7.13 8.03
N THR A 169 -9.99 6.92 7.91
CA THR A 169 -9.41 6.18 6.78
C THR A 169 -9.77 4.71 6.91
N PRO A 170 -10.50 4.12 5.96
CA PRO A 170 -10.84 2.69 6.00
C PRO A 170 -9.59 1.80 5.94
N VAL A 171 -9.52 0.79 6.81
CA VAL A 171 -8.41 -0.17 6.87
C VAL A 171 -8.94 -1.59 6.89
N TYR A 172 -8.39 -2.41 6.01
CA TYR A 172 -8.67 -3.85 5.94
C TYR A 172 -7.43 -4.62 6.40
N PHE A 173 -7.60 -5.45 7.42
CA PHE A 173 -6.56 -6.35 7.92
C PHE A 173 -6.82 -7.76 7.44
N VAL A 174 -5.87 -8.38 6.73
CA VAL A 174 -5.94 -9.78 6.33
C VAL A 174 -4.66 -10.52 6.70
N ILE A 175 -4.82 -11.69 7.31
CA ILE A 175 -3.70 -12.51 7.75
C ILE A 175 -4.15 -13.98 7.90
N GLY A 176 -3.25 -14.92 7.70
CA GLY A 176 -3.49 -16.30 8.08
C GLY A 176 -3.59 -16.44 9.58
N GLU A 177 -4.54 -17.27 10.06
CA GLU A 177 -4.74 -17.53 11.49
C GLU A 177 -3.47 -18.01 12.18
N SER A 178 -2.68 -18.80 11.48
CA SER A 178 -1.42 -19.37 11.96
C SER A 178 -0.21 -18.83 11.18
N ASP A 179 -0.24 -17.53 10.84
CA ASP A 179 0.91 -16.87 10.18
C ASP A 179 2.18 -17.17 10.96
N GLU A 180 3.15 -17.79 10.30
CA GLU A 180 4.37 -18.31 10.91
C GLU A 180 5.30 -17.22 11.43
N TYR A 181 5.14 -16.00 10.91
CA TYR A 181 6.03 -14.90 11.24
C TYR A 181 5.45 -13.97 12.32
N TYR A 182 4.20 -13.53 12.14
CA TYR A 182 3.56 -12.58 13.05
C TYR A 182 2.52 -13.22 13.97
N GLY A 183 1.94 -14.36 13.58
CA GLY A 183 0.69 -14.81 14.16
C GLY A 183 -0.44 -13.86 13.81
N SER A 184 -1.67 -14.17 14.23
CA SER A 184 -2.83 -13.32 13.97
C SER A 184 -3.14 -12.32 15.11
N GLU A 185 -2.55 -12.50 16.28
CA GLU A 185 -2.85 -11.67 17.46
C GLU A 185 -2.53 -10.17 17.28
N PRO A 186 -1.42 -9.76 16.66
CA PRO A 186 -1.17 -8.33 16.45
C PRO A 186 -2.25 -7.63 15.63
N PHE A 187 -2.77 -8.26 14.57
CA PHE A 187 -3.86 -7.68 13.78
C PHE A 187 -5.18 -7.69 14.53
N LYS A 188 -5.45 -8.73 15.31
CA LYS A 188 -6.64 -8.76 16.18
C LYS A 188 -6.60 -7.61 17.19
N LYS A 189 -5.43 -7.36 17.78
CA LYS A 189 -5.23 -6.24 18.70
C LYS A 189 -5.45 -4.89 18.01
N ALA A 190 -4.84 -4.69 16.84
CA ALA A 190 -4.99 -3.45 16.08
C ALA A 190 -6.46 -3.19 15.73
N TYR A 191 -7.16 -4.21 15.24
CA TYR A 191 -8.58 -4.14 14.96
C TYR A 191 -9.39 -3.73 16.20
N GLN A 192 -9.14 -4.40 17.33
CA GLN A 192 -9.86 -4.13 18.57
C GLN A 192 -9.63 -2.70 19.08
N GLN A 193 -8.40 -2.20 18.99
CA GLN A 193 -8.07 -0.84 19.41
C GLN A 193 -8.77 0.21 18.53
N ILE A 194 -8.75 0.03 17.23
CA ILE A 194 -9.42 0.93 16.28
C ILE A 194 -10.93 0.87 16.48
N HIS A 195 -11.48 -0.33 16.61
CA HIS A 195 -12.91 -0.55 16.86
C HIS A 195 -13.37 0.17 18.14
N GLU A 196 -12.62 0.02 19.22
CA GLU A 196 -12.93 0.64 20.51
C GLU A 196 -12.90 2.17 20.43
N LEU A 197 -11.91 2.74 19.74
CA LEU A 197 -11.83 4.19 19.54
C LEU A 197 -13.03 4.74 18.75
N TYR A 198 -13.49 3.99 17.74
CA TYR A 198 -14.71 4.37 17.01
C TYR A 198 -15.95 4.27 17.89
N LYS A 199 -16.04 3.26 18.75
CA LYS A 199 -17.16 3.16 19.72
C LYS A 199 -17.17 4.34 20.68
N GLU A 200 -16.02 4.77 21.15
CA GLU A 200 -15.87 5.95 22.00
C GLU A 200 -16.35 7.24 21.31
N GLN A 201 -16.23 7.31 19.98
CA GLN A 201 -16.78 8.40 19.17
C GLN A 201 -18.30 8.30 18.99
N GLY A 202 -18.92 7.22 19.41
CA GLY A 202 -20.35 7.01 19.27
C GLY A 202 -20.80 6.38 17.95
N LEU A 203 -19.89 5.81 17.16
CA LEU A 203 -20.24 5.13 15.92
C LEU A 203 -20.98 3.83 16.24
N SER A 204 -21.96 3.48 15.38
CA SER A 204 -22.63 2.19 15.43
C SER A 204 -21.74 1.07 14.89
N GLU A 205 -22.05 -0.19 15.22
CA GLU A 205 -21.34 -1.35 14.66
C GLU A 205 -21.36 -1.35 13.13
N SER A 206 -22.49 -1.00 12.53
CA SER A 206 -22.65 -0.91 11.08
C SER A 206 -21.72 0.15 10.46
N GLU A 207 -21.55 1.29 11.13
CA GLU A 207 -20.62 2.33 10.69
C GLU A 207 -19.17 1.90 10.84
N ILE A 208 -18.83 1.23 11.94
CA ILE A 208 -17.48 0.72 12.21
C ILE A 208 -17.08 -0.35 11.20
N ASP A 209 -18.00 -1.25 10.85
CA ASP A 209 -17.75 -2.34 9.89
C ASP A 209 -17.35 -1.82 8.50
N LYS A 210 -17.72 -0.61 8.16
CA LYS A 210 -17.31 0.04 6.91
C LYS A 210 -15.92 0.66 6.99
N LEU A 211 -15.42 0.90 8.20
CA LEU A 211 -14.16 1.62 8.44
C LEU A 211 -13.01 0.70 8.83
N VAL A 212 -13.29 -0.44 9.44
CA VAL A 212 -12.23 -1.38 9.82
C VAL A 212 -12.74 -2.81 9.66
N VAL A 213 -11.94 -3.64 8.99
CA VAL A 213 -12.25 -5.05 8.72
C VAL A 213 -11.11 -5.91 9.23
N LEU A 214 -11.43 -6.99 9.92
CA LEU A 214 -10.47 -8.03 10.30
C LEU A 214 -10.85 -9.33 9.59
N ASP A 215 -9.96 -9.82 8.75
CA ASP A 215 -10.15 -11.02 7.94
C ASP A 215 -9.04 -12.02 8.27
N VAL A 216 -9.31 -12.91 9.19
CA VAL A 216 -8.38 -13.97 9.61
C VAL A 216 -8.70 -15.22 8.83
N LYS A 217 -7.79 -15.63 7.94
CA LYS A 217 -7.96 -16.80 7.08
C LYS A 217 -7.52 -18.07 7.81
N ASP A 218 -8.38 -19.07 7.83
CA ASP A 218 -8.06 -20.37 8.39
C ASP A 218 -7.25 -21.24 7.40
N LYS A 219 -6.85 -22.43 7.83
CA LYS A 219 -6.08 -23.36 7.00
C LYS A 219 -6.77 -23.74 5.69
N ASP A 220 -8.10 -23.78 5.68
CA ASP A 220 -8.86 -24.21 4.51
C ASP A 220 -8.73 -23.21 3.35
N TYR A 221 -8.52 -21.94 3.66
CA TYR A 221 -8.27 -20.92 2.66
C TYR A 221 -7.00 -21.20 1.83
N PHE A 222 -5.98 -21.77 2.47
CA PHE A 222 -4.69 -22.07 1.85
C PHE A 222 -4.64 -23.44 1.20
N GLU A 223 -5.51 -24.36 1.61
CA GLU A 223 -5.49 -25.74 1.18
C GLU A 223 -5.81 -25.86 -0.32
N GLY A 224 -5.02 -26.68 -1.03
CA GLY A 224 -5.18 -26.85 -2.48
C GLY A 224 -4.66 -25.69 -3.33
N THR A 225 -4.01 -24.72 -2.72
CA THR A 225 -3.40 -23.57 -3.40
C THR A 225 -1.88 -23.77 -3.53
N PRO A 226 -1.18 -22.95 -4.36
CA PRO A 226 0.28 -22.99 -4.43
C PRO A 226 0.98 -22.52 -3.15
N VAL A 227 0.27 -21.87 -2.23
CA VAL A 227 0.83 -21.31 -1.00
C VAL A 227 0.91 -22.40 0.06
N THR A 228 2.14 -22.73 0.46
CA THR A 228 2.42 -23.85 1.39
C THR A 228 2.61 -23.41 2.85
N TYR A 229 2.65 -22.10 3.10
CA TYR A 229 2.78 -21.50 4.42
C TYR A 229 1.93 -20.23 4.50
N GLN A 230 1.32 -19.97 5.63
CA GLN A 230 0.29 -18.91 5.72
C GLN A 230 0.87 -17.51 5.57
N HIS A 231 2.11 -17.29 6.02
CA HIS A 231 2.76 -15.98 5.84
C HIS A 231 2.91 -15.61 4.36
N GLY A 232 3.00 -16.58 3.47
CA GLY A 232 3.02 -16.38 2.02
C GLY A 232 1.68 -15.99 1.41
N GLY A 233 0.67 -15.72 2.22
CA GLY A 233 -0.70 -15.46 1.80
C GLY A 233 -0.90 -14.29 0.85
N GLY A 234 0.07 -13.38 0.74
CA GLY A 234 0.00 -12.26 -0.21
C GLY A 234 -0.30 -12.68 -1.64
N TYR A 235 0.22 -13.84 -2.05
CA TYR A 235 -0.08 -14.43 -3.36
C TYR A 235 -1.58 -14.64 -3.58
N LEU A 236 -2.29 -15.11 -2.55
CA LEU A 236 -3.74 -15.35 -2.60
C LEU A 236 -4.52 -14.04 -2.39
N PHE A 237 -4.09 -13.20 -1.48
CA PHE A 237 -4.81 -11.97 -1.13
C PHE A 237 -4.95 -11.02 -2.31
N CYS A 238 -3.89 -10.85 -3.11
CA CYS A 238 -3.95 -10.00 -4.29
C CYS A 238 -4.83 -10.58 -5.41
N ARG A 239 -5.13 -11.88 -5.36
CA ARG A 239 -6.03 -12.58 -6.29
C ARG A 239 -7.45 -12.74 -5.75
N ASP A 240 -7.66 -12.37 -4.51
CA ASP A 240 -8.96 -12.49 -3.85
C ASP A 240 -9.83 -11.25 -4.17
N LYS A 241 -10.94 -11.49 -4.88
CA LYS A 241 -11.82 -10.42 -5.34
C LYS A 241 -12.55 -9.71 -4.20
N GLU A 242 -12.79 -10.38 -3.09
CA GLU A 242 -13.40 -9.74 -1.92
C GLU A 242 -12.43 -8.77 -1.28
N ILE A 243 -11.16 -9.15 -1.12
CA ILE A 243 -10.13 -8.33 -0.52
C ILE A 243 -9.79 -7.12 -1.41
N MET A 244 -9.40 -7.39 -2.64
CA MET A 244 -8.99 -6.32 -3.58
C MET A 244 -10.19 -5.47 -4.00
N GLY A 245 -11.35 -6.08 -4.16
CA GLY A 245 -12.60 -5.36 -4.46
C GLY A 245 -12.99 -4.43 -3.33
N TRP A 246 -12.82 -4.85 -2.07
CA TRP A 246 -13.05 -3.95 -0.94
C TRP A 246 -12.18 -2.70 -1.05
N LEU A 247 -10.87 -2.88 -1.29
CA LEU A 247 -9.93 -1.77 -1.37
C LEU A 247 -10.32 -0.76 -2.46
N PHE A 248 -10.51 -1.24 -3.67
CA PHE A 248 -10.73 -0.37 -4.83
C PHE A 248 -12.17 0.14 -4.99
N ASN A 249 -13.09 -0.31 -4.15
CA ASN A 249 -14.47 0.19 -4.10
C ASN A 249 -14.71 1.25 -3.03
N GLN A 250 -13.68 1.65 -2.31
CA GLN A 250 -13.76 2.73 -1.31
C GLN A 250 -13.79 4.11 -1.94
#